data_37d85df3389ffadacc2dc6fd2d59e54a
#
_entry.id   37d85df3389ffadacc2dc6fd2d59e54a
#
_cell.length_a   1.000
_cell.length_b   1.000
_cell.length_c   1.000
_cell.angle_alpha   90.00
_cell.angle_beta   90.00
_cell.angle_gamma   90.00
#
_symmetry.space_group_name_H-M   'P 1'
#
loop_
_entity.id
_entity.type
_entity.pdbx_description
1 polymer ?
#
loop_
_entity_poly.entity_id
_entity_poly.type
_entity_poly.pdbx_seq_one_letter_code
_entity_poly.pdbx_strand_id
1 'polypeptide(L)'
;MLLGALVMLASAGAGAQCLPEFKDGWIRIPPPGGMGMAAGFGQFHNGCAQPSKVTAARSSAFADVSIHETTQTNGVSRMRAVPELALPAGRSVPLAPGGLHLMLMEARAPLHEGAQVPVTFTLQDGRQIKTTLQARKRAPGA
;
A
#
# COMPACT_ATOMS: atom_id res chain seq x y z
N MET A 1 -38.67 -27.05 44.03
CA MET A 1 -38.08 -25.71 43.77
C MET A 1 -36.83 -25.92 42.93
N LEU A 2 -36.94 -25.82 41.60
CA LEU A 2 -35.79 -25.87 40.70
C LEU A 2 -35.43 -24.43 40.35
N LEU A 3 -34.25 -23.95 40.80
CA LEU A 3 -33.64 -22.71 40.32
C LEU A 3 -32.95 -22.99 39.00
N GLY A 4 -33.57 -22.54 37.92
CA GLY A 4 -32.93 -22.52 36.61
C GLY A 4 -31.90 -21.36 36.53
N ALA A 5 -30.63 -21.70 36.49
CA ALA A 5 -29.58 -20.74 36.22
C ALA A 5 -29.60 -20.36 34.73
N LEU A 6 -30.04 -19.16 34.42
CA LEU A 6 -29.97 -18.59 33.06
C LEU A 6 -28.54 -18.19 32.77
N VAL A 7 -27.80 -19.03 32.03
CA VAL A 7 -26.50 -18.69 31.51
C VAL A 7 -26.70 -17.71 30.33
N MET A 8 -26.47 -16.44 30.55
CA MET A 8 -26.36 -15.48 29.49
C MET A 8 -25.02 -15.72 28.74
N LEU A 9 -25.08 -16.35 27.59
CA LEU A 9 -23.97 -16.31 26.64
C LEU A 9 -23.89 -14.88 26.11
N ALA A 10 -22.90 -14.13 26.61
CA ALA A 10 -22.48 -12.90 25.96
C ALA A 10 -21.78 -13.30 24.64
N SER A 11 -22.49 -13.21 23.53
CA SER A 11 -21.88 -13.27 22.22
C SER A 11 -21.01 -12.02 22.09
N ALA A 12 -19.70 -12.16 22.32
CA ALA A 12 -18.73 -11.17 21.88
C ALA A 12 -18.83 -11.12 20.36
N GLY A 13 -19.58 -10.17 19.84
CA GLY A 13 -19.57 -9.87 18.42
C GLY A 13 -18.15 -9.51 18.03
N ALA A 14 -17.46 -10.39 17.27
CA ALA A 14 -16.25 -10.03 16.59
C ALA A 14 -16.62 -8.98 15.54
N GLY A 15 -16.66 -7.71 15.92
CA GLY A 15 -16.78 -6.60 15.00
C GLY A 15 -15.62 -6.70 14.02
N ALA A 16 -15.90 -6.74 12.71
CA ALA A 16 -14.86 -6.66 11.70
C ALA A 16 -14.00 -5.43 12.03
N GLN A 17 -12.70 -5.65 12.30
CA GLN A 17 -11.79 -4.56 12.59
C GLN A 17 -11.63 -3.71 11.33
N CYS A 18 -11.76 -2.40 11.49
CA CYS A 18 -11.58 -1.46 10.41
C CYS A 18 -10.14 -1.53 9.88
N LEU A 19 -10.00 -1.65 8.58
CA LEU A 19 -8.72 -1.72 7.91
C LEU A 19 -8.65 -0.61 6.86
N PRO A 20 -7.57 0.18 6.83
CA PRO A 20 -7.32 1.09 5.71
C PRO A 20 -7.25 0.33 4.38
N GLU A 21 -7.57 1.01 3.31
CA GLU A 21 -7.57 0.46 1.95
C GLU A 21 -6.47 1.11 1.10
N PHE A 22 -6.00 0.37 0.10
CA PHE A 22 -5.19 0.94 -0.99
C PHE A 22 -5.97 0.85 -2.29
N LYS A 23 -6.14 2.00 -2.96
CA LYS A 23 -6.99 2.15 -4.15
C LYS A 23 -6.19 2.67 -5.34
N ASP A 24 -6.72 2.38 -6.55
CA ASP A 24 -6.20 2.93 -7.82
C ASP A 24 -4.72 2.63 -8.05
N GLY A 25 -4.28 1.45 -7.60
CA GLY A 25 -2.89 1.03 -7.71
C GLY A 25 -2.45 0.76 -9.14
N TRP A 26 -1.33 1.35 -9.53
CA TRP A 26 -0.70 1.07 -10.82
C TRP A 26 0.81 1.12 -10.72
N ILE A 27 1.48 0.44 -11.63
CA ILE A 27 2.93 0.42 -11.76
C ILE A 27 3.31 1.01 -13.11
N ARG A 28 4.23 1.95 -13.09
CA ARG A 28 4.83 2.46 -14.33
C ARG A 28 5.83 1.44 -14.84
N ILE A 29 5.56 0.91 -16.03
CA ILE A 29 6.50 0.01 -16.71
C ILE A 29 7.75 0.83 -17.08
N PRO A 30 8.95 0.42 -16.63
CA PRO A 30 10.17 1.12 -17.00
C PRO A 30 10.45 1.01 -18.49
N PRO A 31 11.14 2.00 -19.09
CA PRO A 31 11.54 1.91 -20.47
C PRO A 31 12.52 0.73 -20.70
N PRO A 32 12.63 0.22 -21.92
CA PRO A 32 13.60 -0.82 -22.24
C PRO A 32 15.03 -0.42 -21.81
N GLY A 33 15.76 -1.34 -21.17
CA GLY A 33 17.07 -1.07 -20.61
C GLY A 33 17.08 -0.40 -19.25
N GLY A 34 15.91 -0.22 -18.62
CA GLY A 34 15.80 0.26 -17.26
C GLY A 34 16.48 -0.68 -16.26
N MET A 35 16.89 -0.13 -15.12
CA MET A 35 17.73 -0.80 -14.11
C MET A 35 16.98 -1.80 -13.23
N GLY A 36 15.92 -2.46 -13.74
CA GLY A 36 15.16 -3.45 -12.98
C GLY A 36 14.29 -2.85 -11.86
N MET A 37 14.12 -1.55 -11.86
CA MET A 37 13.28 -0.81 -10.91
C MET A 37 12.01 -0.35 -11.58
N ALA A 38 10.89 -0.43 -10.84
CA ALA A 38 9.63 0.17 -11.24
C ALA A 38 9.08 1.06 -10.12
N ALA A 39 8.33 2.09 -10.50
CA ALA A 39 7.63 2.94 -9.56
C ALA A 39 6.16 2.56 -9.49
N GLY A 40 5.62 2.48 -8.29
CA GLY A 40 4.22 2.18 -8.04
C GLY A 40 3.50 3.35 -7.38
N PHE A 41 2.24 3.52 -7.73
CA PHE A 41 1.39 4.63 -7.33
C PHE A 41 -0.01 4.15 -6.98
N GLY A 42 -0.77 5.02 -6.37
CA GLY A 42 -2.14 4.78 -5.92
C GLY A 42 -2.44 5.67 -4.73
N GLN A 43 -3.37 5.26 -3.89
CA GLN A 43 -3.61 6.00 -2.64
C GLN A 43 -4.08 5.10 -1.52
N PHE A 44 -3.58 5.37 -0.33
CA PHE A 44 -4.18 4.83 0.88
C PHE A 44 -5.38 5.67 1.28
N HIS A 45 -6.41 5.00 1.76
CA HIS A 45 -7.56 5.64 2.39
C HIS A 45 -7.81 5.00 3.75
N ASN A 46 -7.66 5.79 4.80
CA ASN A 46 -7.99 5.35 6.15
C ASN A 46 -9.37 5.88 6.55
N GLY A 47 -10.42 5.09 6.27
CA GLY A 47 -11.77 5.41 6.69
C GLY A 47 -12.08 5.05 8.15
N CYS A 48 -11.07 4.64 8.92
CA CYS A 48 -11.23 4.23 10.31
C CYS A 48 -11.16 5.42 11.26
N ALA A 49 -11.68 5.23 12.48
CA ALA A 49 -11.62 6.24 13.53
C ALA A 49 -10.22 6.38 14.16
N GLN A 50 -9.34 5.41 13.96
CA GLN A 50 -7.99 5.38 14.51
C GLN A 50 -6.94 5.61 13.45
N PRO A 51 -5.85 6.34 13.75
CA PRO A 51 -4.72 6.44 12.84
C PRO A 51 -4.00 5.09 12.72
N SER A 52 -3.28 4.90 11.63
CA SER A 52 -2.48 3.72 11.37
C SER A 52 -1.14 4.12 10.76
N LYS A 53 -0.24 3.15 10.59
CA LYS A 53 1.04 3.35 9.91
C LYS A 53 1.36 2.13 9.06
N VAL A 54 1.88 2.36 7.86
CA VAL A 54 2.46 1.32 7.02
C VAL A 54 3.93 1.21 7.35
N THR A 55 4.38 0.01 7.71
CA THR A 55 5.77 -0.24 8.14
C THR A 55 6.54 -1.13 7.17
N ALA A 56 5.87 -1.81 6.24
CA ALA A 56 6.50 -2.65 5.24
C ALA A 56 5.62 -2.84 4.02
N ALA A 57 6.24 -3.15 2.90
CA ALA A 57 5.57 -3.55 1.67
C ALA A 57 6.31 -4.73 1.05
N ARG A 58 5.60 -5.61 0.38
CA ARG A 58 6.18 -6.75 -0.34
C ARG A 58 5.32 -7.16 -1.52
N SER A 59 5.95 -7.84 -2.47
CA SER A 59 5.28 -8.42 -3.63
C SER A 59 5.97 -9.73 -4.00
N SER A 60 5.19 -10.70 -4.43
CA SER A 60 5.75 -11.94 -5.01
C SER A 60 6.39 -11.72 -6.38
N ALA A 61 6.09 -10.61 -7.04
CA ALA A 61 6.59 -10.27 -8.38
C ALA A 61 7.93 -9.51 -8.37
N PHE A 62 8.39 -9.06 -7.19
CA PHE A 62 9.62 -8.28 -7.03
C PHE A 62 10.42 -8.79 -5.83
N ALA A 63 11.72 -8.64 -5.88
CA ALA A 63 12.58 -9.04 -4.77
C ALA A 63 12.45 -8.11 -3.55
N ASP A 64 12.20 -6.83 -3.79
CA ASP A 64 12.03 -5.83 -2.73
C ASP A 64 11.02 -4.76 -3.12
N VAL A 65 10.24 -4.31 -2.13
CA VAL A 65 9.29 -3.21 -2.27
C VAL A 65 9.44 -2.29 -1.06
N SER A 66 9.59 -1.00 -1.32
CA SER A 66 9.73 0.01 -0.27
C SER A 66 8.98 1.29 -0.64
N ILE A 67 8.69 2.11 0.36
CA ILE A 67 8.06 3.42 0.17
C ILE A 67 9.16 4.48 0.18
N HIS A 68 9.13 5.36 -0.81
CA HIS A 68 10.03 6.49 -0.96
C HIS A 68 9.25 7.77 -1.15
N GLU A 69 9.94 8.88 -0.93
CA GLU A 69 9.42 10.22 -1.19
C GLU A 69 10.43 11.01 -2.02
N THR A 70 9.94 11.60 -3.09
CA THR A 70 10.71 12.57 -3.87
C THR A 70 10.36 13.97 -3.40
N THR A 71 11.36 14.78 -3.12
CA THR A 71 11.22 16.20 -2.79
C THR A 71 12.08 17.03 -3.73
N GLN A 72 11.64 18.26 -4.00
CA GLN A 72 12.42 19.21 -4.77
C GLN A 72 12.75 20.44 -3.91
N THR A 73 14.04 20.80 -3.87
CA THR A 73 14.52 21.97 -3.16
C THR A 73 15.51 22.70 -4.06
N ASN A 74 15.23 23.96 -4.38
CA ASN A 74 16.09 24.78 -5.25
C ASN A 74 16.40 24.11 -6.60
N GLY A 75 15.40 23.48 -7.22
CA GLY A 75 15.55 22.78 -8.49
C GLY A 75 16.26 21.43 -8.42
N VAL A 76 16.64 20.98 -7.21
CA VAL A 76 17.29 19.67 -7.00
C VAL A 76 16.26 18.67 -6.50
N SER A 77 16.13 17.56 -7.24
CA SER A 77 15.26 16.44 -6.87
C SER A 77 16.03 15.48 -5.96
N ARG A 78 15.43 15.14 -4.83
CA ARG A 78 15.99 14.18 -3.85
C ARG A 78 14.96 13.12 -3.53
N MET A 79 15.45 11.90 -3.32
CA MET A 79 14.61 10.77 -2.94
C MET A 79 15.11 10.21 -1.61
N ARG A 80 14.18 9.91 -0.71
CA ARG A 80 14.47 9.29 0.58
C ARG A 80 13.53 8.13 0.86
N ALA A 81 14.01 7.13 1.58
CA ALA A 81 13.15 6.06 2.08
C ALA A 81 12.23 6.58 3.18
N VAL A 82 11.01 6.06 3.21
CA VAL A 82 10.00 6.35 4.23
C VAL A 82 9.69 5.03 4.96
N PRO A 83 10.40 4.72 6.06
CA PRO A 83 10.25 3.43 6.75
C PRO A 83 8.90 3.28 7.45
N GLU A 84 8.26 4.39 7.81
CA GLU A 84 6.93 4.42 8.38
C GLU A 84 6.09 5.49 7.69
N LEU A 85 5.00 5.08 7.07
CA LEU A 85 4.06 6.00 6.45
C LEU A 85 2.82 6.15 7.31
N ALA A 86 2.59 7.35 7.84
CA ALA A 86 1.41 7.65 8.64
C ALA A 86 0.15 7.67 7.78
N LEU A 87 -0.90 7.02 8.26
CA LEU A 87 -2.25 7.03 7.69
C LEU A 87 -3.20 7.66 8.73
N PRO A 88 -3.34 8.99 8.77
CA PRO A 88 -4.23 9.64 9.72
C PRO A 88 -5.67 9.18 9.59
N ALA A 89 -6.41 9.13 10.69
CA ALA A 89 -7.82 8.75 10.70
C ALA A 89 -8.65 9.64 9.76
N GLY A 90 -9.50 9.03 8.93
CA GLY A 90 -10.39 9.72 8.00
C GLY A 90 -9.70 10.39 6.83
N ARG A 91 -8.41 10.10 6.56
CA ARG A 91 -7.62 10.76 5.53
C ARG A 91 -7.20 9.81 4.42
N SER A 92 -6.97 10.40 3.24
CA SER A 92 -6.31 9.75 2.13
C SER A 92 -4.86 10.21 2.03
N VAL A 93 -3.96 9.29 1.70
CA VAL A 93 -2.54 9.55 1.49
C VAL A 93 -2.18 9.10 0.08
N PRO A 94 -2.03 10.03 -0.87
CA PRO A 94 -1.73 9.68 -2.25
C PRO A 94 -0.26 9.32 -2.45
N LEU A 95 -0.02 8.30 -3.28
CA LEU A 95 1.28 7.99 -3.85
C LEU A 95 1.22 8.37 -5.33
N ALA A 96 1.95 9.41 -5.70
CA ALA A 96 1.88 10.00 -7.02
C ALA A 96 3.26 10.44 -7.53
N PRO A 97 3.47 10.51 -8.85
CA PRO A 97 4.73 11.01 -9.41
C PRO A 97 5.12 12.36 -8.81
N GLY A 98 6.38 12.48 -8.42
CA GLY A 98 6.91 13.70 -7.80
C GLY A 98 6.72 13.80 -6.28
N GLY A 99 6.11 12.80 -5.66
CA GLY A 99 5.89 12.73 -4.21
C GLY A 99 6.21 11.35 -3.66
N LEU A 100 5.32 10.87 -2.77
CA LEU A 100 5.38 9.51 -2.25
C LEU A 100 5.16 8.49 -3.38
N HIS A 101 5.89 7.39 -3.35
CA HIS A 101 5.75 6.31 -4.32
C HIS A 101 6.28 4.98 -3.78
N LEU A 102 5.90 3.89 -4.41
CA LEU A 102 6.51 2.60 -4.20
C LEU A 102 7.73 2.46 -5.11
N MET A 103 8.80 1.93 -4.56
CA MET A 103 9.96 1.48 -5.29
C MET A 103 9.90 -0.04 -5.33
N LEU A 104 9.75 -0.62 -6.52
CA LEU A 104 9.70 -2.05 -6.72
C LEU A 104 10.98 -2.48 -7.42
N MET A 105 11.78 -3.29 -6.76
CA MET A 105 13.14 -3.65 -7.17
C MET A 105 13.20 -5.10 -7.63
N GLU A 106 13.97 -5.32 -8.69
CA GLU A 106 14.27 -6.64 -9.22
C GLU A 106 13.02 -7.44 -9.55
N ALA A 107 12.35 -7.06 -10.64
CA ALA A 107 11.22 -7.81 -11.18
C ALA A 107 11.64 -9.26 -11.47
N ARG A 108 10.86 -10.21 -10.99
CA ARG A 108 11.13 -11.66 -11.21
C ARG A 108 10.75 -12.13 -12.61
N ALA A 109 9.96 -11.32 -13.32
CA ALA A 109 9.56 -11.55 -14.71
C ALA A 109 9.33 -10.20 -15.38
N PRO A 110 9.40 -10.11 -16.73
CA PRO A 110 9.11 -8.88 -17.44
C PRO A 110 7.68 -8.39 -17.14
N LEU A 111 7.53 -7.07 -16.97
CA LEU A 111 6.24 -6.43 -16.80
C LEU A 111 5.62 -6.15 -18.16
N HIS A 112 4.40 -6.64 -18.37
CA HIS A 112 3.60 -6.35 -19.54
C HIS A 112 2.45 -5.41 -19.19
N GLU A 113 2.06 -4.57 -20.12
CA GLU A 113 0.91 -3.67 -19.93
C GLU A 113 -0.34 -4.49 -19.62
N GLY A 114 -1.07 -4.09 -18.56
CA GLY A 114 -2.25 -4.81 -18.08
C GLY A 114 -1.95 -5.91 -17.05
N ALA A 115 -0.68 -6.25 -16.82
CA ALA A 115 -0.34 -7.25 -15.80
C ALA A 115 -0.81 -6.80 -14.43
N GLN A 116 -1.33 -7.75 -13.64
CA GLN A 116 -1.79 -7.52 -12.27
C GLN A 116 -0.69 -7.97 -11.30
N VAL A 117 -0.21 -7.04 -10.50
CA VAL A 117 0.91 -7.26 -9.58
C VAL A 117 0.39 -7.21 -8.14
N PRO A 118 0.44 -8.33 -7.40
CA PRO A 118 0.02 -8.32 -6.01
C PRO A 118 1.04 -7.57 -5.13
N VAL A 119 0.53 -6.74 -4.23
CA VAL A 119 1.32 -6.06 -3.22
C VAL A 119 0.63 -6.21 -1.87
N THR A 120 1.42 -6.48 -0.85
CA THR A 120 0.95 -6.57 0.52
C THR A 120 1.65 -5.51 1.36
N PHE A 121 0.88 -4.65 1.99
CA PHE A 121 1.37 -3.69 2.98
C PHE A 121 1.16 -4.24 4.38
N THR A 122 2.14 -4.07 5.24
CA THR A 122 2.04 -4.44 6.64
C THR A 122 1.91 -3.17 7.48
N LEU A 123 0.92 -3.16 8.36
CA LEU A 123 0.68 -2.08 9.30
C LEU A 123 1.49 -2.30 10.59
N GLN A 124 1.65 -1.24 11.38
CA GLN A 124 2.40 -1.27 12.63
C GLN A 124 1.88 -2.33 13.62
N ASP A 125 0.58 -2.62 13.62
CA ASP A 125 -0.03 -3.64 14.48
C ASP A 125 0.05 -5.07 13.90
N GLY A 126 0.72 -5.24 12.76
CA GLY A 126 0.89 -6.54 12.08
C GLY A 126 -0.23 -6.91 11.10
N ARG A 127 -1.32 -6.15 11.06
CA ARG A 127 -2.37 -6.37 10.05
C ARG A 127 -1.85 -6.06 8.65
N GLN A 128 -2.45 -6.66 7.65
CA GLN A 128 -2.01 -6.55 6.27
C GLN A 128 -3.12 -6.00 5.38
N ILE A 129 -2.71 -5.11 4.46
CA ILE A 129 -3.54 -4.64 3.35
C ILE A 129 -3.05 -5.35 2.10
N LYS A 130 -3.90 -6.17 1.49
CA LYS A 130 -3.59 -6.86 0.23
C LYS A 130 -4.25 -6.12 -0.91
N THR A 131 -3.48 -5.81 -1.93
CA THR A 131 -3.96 -5.09 -3.11
C THR A 131 -3.29 -5.60 -4.37
N THR A 132 -3.75 -5.11 -5.50
CA THR A 132 -3.19 -5.41 -6.82
C THR A 132 -2.94 -4.09 -7.55
N LEU A 133 -1.75 -3.96 -8.13
CA LEU A 133 -1.38 -2.82 -8.96
C LEU A 133 -1.36 -3.24 -10.42
N GLN A 134 -1.96 -2.42 -11.28
CA GLN A 134 -1.98 -2.68 -12.71
C GLN A 134 -0.76 -2.06 -13.40
N ALA A 135 -0.02 -2.87 -14.16
CA ALA A 135 1.13 -2.37 -14.92
C ALA A 135 0.66 -1.54 -16.13
N ARG A 136 1.21 -0.34 -16.29
CA ARG A 136 0.86 0.62 -17.34
C ARG A 136 2.09 1.36 -17.84
N LYS A 137 2.09 1.73 -19.11
CA LYS A 137 3.13 2.59 -19.69
C LYS A 137 2.92 4.06 -19.33
N ARG A 138 1.68 4.46 -19.06
CA ARG A 138 1.30 5.84 -18.73
C ARG A 138 0.37 5.85 -17.52
N ALA A 139 0.31 7.00 -16.85
CA ALA A 139 -0.64 7.22 -15.78
C ALA A 139 -2.09 7.03 -16.26
N PRO A 140 -2.99 6.52 -15.38
CA PRO A 140 -4.40 6.42 -15.70
C PRO A 140 -4.96 7.80 -16.08
N GLY A 141 -5.72 7.87 -17.18
CA GLY A 141 -6.34 9.13 -17.63
C GLY A 141 -5.40 10.10 -18.34
N ALA A 142 -4.17 9.72 -18.60
CA ALA A 142 -3.20 10.54 -19.36
C ALA A 142 -3.19 10.18 -20.85
#